data_6055ea5ed87e17cf2041759a86c21783
#
_entry.id   6055ea5ed87e17cf2041759a86c21783
#
_cell.length_a   1.000
_cell.length_b   1.000
_cell.length_c   1.000
_cell.angle_alpha   90.00
_cell.angle_beta   90.00
_cell.angle_gamma   90.00
#
_symmetry.space_group_name_H-M   'P 1'
#
loop_
_entity.id
_entity.type
_entity.pdbx_description
1 polymer ?
#
loop_
_entity_poly.entity_id
_entity_poly.type
_entity_poly.pdbx_seq_one_letter_code
_entity_poly.pdbx_strand_id
1 'polypeptide(L)'
;MANKVGSYCINVTDLERSERFYADIIGLKVQTRTQIENVNEVVLSADKGGGRLQLAQHLDQSGPIDHGNALWKIYMIVDDCVGVHQRAVDAGFASTVEPQRLDRWPVTVAFILDPDGYSIELVQRDGEDPPGAN
;
A
#
# COMPACT_ATOMS: atom_id res chain seq x y z
N MET A 1 -28.35 6.15 -3.32
CA MET A 1 -27.02 5.68 -2.89
C MET A 1 -26.06 5.76 -4.07
N ALA A 2 -24.94 6.41 -3.88
CA ALA A 2 -23.92 6.48 -4.92
C ALA A 2 -23.08 5.21 -4.95
N ASN A 3 -22.66 4.81 -6.16
CA ASN A 3 -21.71 3.72 -6.31
C ASN A 3 -20.31 4.20 -5.89
N LYS A 4 -19.48 3.29 -5.36
CA LYS A 4 -18.12 3.59 -4.93
C LYS A 4 -17.23 2.37 -5.13
N VAL A 5 -15.93 2.62 -5.24
CA VAL A 5 -14.96 1.53 -5.21
C VAL A 5 -14.91 0.98 -3.79
N GLY A 6 -15.09 -0.33 -3.64
CA GLY A 6 -15.05 -0.99 -2.33
C GLY A 6 -13.62 -1.21 -1.86
N SER A 7 -12.91 -2.12 -2.51
CA SER A 7 -11.54 -2.46 -2.18
C SER A 7 -10.75 -2.77 -3.44
N TYR A 8 -9.44 -2.53 -3.39
CA TYR A 8 -8.51 -3.16 -4.32
C TYR A 8 -7.93 -4.39 -3.64
N CYS A 9 -7.87 -5.50 -4.37
CA CYS A 9 -7.32 -6.73 -3.84
C CYS A 9 -6.05 -7.12 -4.60
N ILE A 10 -4.97 -7.36 -3.85
CA ILE A 10 -3.72 -7.87 -4.42
C ILE A 10 -3.43 -9.26 -3.88
N ASN A 11 -2.78 -10.07 -4.70
CA ASN A 11 -2.31 -11.37 -4.28
C ASN A 11 -0.95 -11.22 -3.59
N VAL A 12 -0.76 -11.94 -2.48
CA VAL A 12 0.49 -11.93 -1.72
C VAL A 12 0.95 -13.37 -1.48
N THR A 13 2.25 -13.55 -1.27
CA THR A 13 2.81 -14.89 -1.06
C THR A 13 2.83 -15.31 0.41
N ASP A 14 2.83 -14.35 1.32
CA ASP A 14 2.83 -14.57 2.77
C ASP A 14 1.95 -13.49 3.41
N LEU A 15 0.72 -13.87 3.75
CA LEU A 15 -0.27 -12.91 4.24
C LEU A 15 0.17 -12.21 5.51
N GLU A 16 0.75 -12.95 6.46
CA GLU A 16 1.18 -12.39 7.73
C GLU A 16 2.30 -11.37 7.55
N ARG A 17 3.26 -11.68 6.68
CA ARG A 17 4.36 -10.77 6.35
C ARG A 17 3.85 -9.49 5.70
N SER A 18 2.94 -9.62 4.75
CA SER A 18 2.37 -8.46 4.05
C SER A 18 1.48 -7.64 4.99
N GLU A 19 0.69 -8.30 5.84
CA GLU A 19 -0.11 -7.58 6.84
C GLU A 19 0.79 -6.73 7.75
N ARG A 20 1.91 -7.29 8.23
CA ARG A 20 2.84 -6.53 9.06
C ARG A 20 3.42 -5.32 8.33
N PHE A 21 3.74 -5.47 7.05
CA PHE A 21 4.24 -4.35 6.27
C PHE A 21 3.21 -3.21 6.22
N TYR A 22 1.98 -3.51 5.85
CA TYR A 22 0.96 -2.46 5.71
C TYR A 22 0.49 -1.90 7.05
N ALA A 23 0.50 -2.71 8.12
CA ALA A 23 0.12 -2.24 9.45
C ALA A 23 1.27 -1.49 10.15
N ASP A 24 2.48 -2.04 10.14
CA ASP A 24 3.58 -1.51 10.96
C ASP A 24 4.42 -0.46 10.22
N ILE A 25 4.64 -0.63 8.91
CA ILE A 25 5.42 0.30 8.11
C ILE A 25 4.54 1.45 7.60
N ILE A 26 3.44 1.12 6.95
CA ILE A 26 2.53 2.12 6.37
C ILE A 26 1.62 2.72 7.44
N GLY A 27 1.19 1.93 8.41
CA GLY A 27 0.33 2.42 9.50
C GLY A 27 -1.16 2.23 9.26
N LEU A 28 -1.55 1.34 8.34
CA LEU A 28 -2.96 1.02 8.14
C LEU A 28 -3.48 0.16 9.27
N LYS A 29 -4.81 0.15 9.44
CA LYS A 29 -5.50 -0.66 10.44
C LYS A 29 -6.17 -1.85 9.80
N VAL A 30 -6.02 -3.01 10.44
CA VAL A 30 -6.72 -4.23 10.00
C VAL A 30 -8.21 -4.06 10.34
N GLN A 31 -9.05 -4.21 9.32
CA GLN A 31 -10.50 -4.12 9.47
C GLN A 31 -11.13 -5.50 9.63
N THR A 32 -10.75 -6.45 8.79
CA THR A 32 -11.28 -7.81 8.82
C THR A 32 -10.22 -8.81 8.41
N ARG A 33 -10.36 -10.03 8.92
CA ARG A 33 -9.63 -11.21 8.46
C ARG A 33 -10.65 -12.28 8.12
N THR A 34 -10.48 -12.92 6.97
CA THR A 34 -11.41 -13.91 6.46
C THR A 34 -10.65 -15.07 5.85
N GLN A 35 -11.18 -16.26 6.01
CA GLN A 35 -10.71 -17.44 5.30
C GLN A 35 -11.87 -18.03 4.52
N ILE A 36 -11.69 -18.15 3.20
CA ILE A 36 -12.69 -18.72 2.29
C ILE A 36 -12.00 -19.81 1.50
N GLU A 37 -12.39 -21.08 1.74
CA GLU A 37 -11.80 -22.23 1.06
C GLU A 37 -10.26 -22.20 1.09
N ASN A 38 -9.62 -21.97 -0.05
CA ASN A 38 -8.16 -21.97 -0.17
C ASN A 38 -7.55 -20.58 -0.16
N VAL A 39 -8.28 -19.56 0.34
CA VAL A 39 -7.80 -18.18 0.33
C VAL A 39 -7.90 -17.60 1.73
N ASN A 40 -6.79 -17.09 2.24
CA ASN A 40 -6.76 -16.28 3.44
C ASN A 40 -6.69 -14.82 3.05
N GLU A 41 -7.53 -13.99 3.67
CA GLU A 41 -7.66 -12.58 3.30
C GLU A 41 -7.58 -11.67 4.53
N VAL A 42 -7.04 -10.47 4.32
CA VAL A 42 -7.10 -9.39 5.29
C VAL A 42 -7.43 -8.09 4.56
N VAL A 43 -8.27 -7.27 5.17
CA VAL A 43 -8.61 -5.94 4.66
C VAL A 43 -8.04 -4.89 5.61
N LEU A 44 -7.31 -3.93 5.06
CA LEU A 44 -6.74 -2.83 5.83
C LEU A 44 -7.20 -1.50 5.23
N SER A 45 -7.29 -0.50 6.09
CA SER A 45 -7.62 0.87 5.69
C SER A 45 -7.15 1.86 6.76
N ALA A 46 -7.34 3.15 6.52
CA ALA A 46 -7.25 4.15 7.57
C ALA A 46 -8.36 3.94 8.61
N ASP A 47 -8.24 4.57 9.77
CA ASP A 47 -9.28 4.52 10.80
C ASP A 47 -10.59 5.08 10.26
N LYS A 48 -10.53 6.16 9.49
CA LYS A 48 -11.71 6.80 8.90
C LYS A 48 -11.44 7.21 7.48
N GLY A 49 -12.38 6.89 6.59
CA GLY A 49 -12.33 7.29 5.20
C GLY A 49 -11.25 6.57 4.41
N GLY A 50 -11.03 7.07 3.20
CA GLY A 50 -10.04 6.51 2.28
C GLY A 50 -10.46 5.19 1.67
N GLY A 51 -9.57 4.64 0.85
CA GLY A 51 -9.76 3.36 0.20
C GLY A 51 -9.40 2.20 1.11
N ARG A 52 -9.75 1.00 0.65
CA ARG A 52 -9.40 -0.24 1.34
C ARG A 52 -8.45 -1.05 0.49
N LEU A 53 -7.47 -1.65 1.14
CA LEU A 53 -6.57 -2.60 0.51
C LEU A 53 -6.86 -3.98 1.06
N GLN A 54 -7.16 -4.93 0.17
CA GLN A 54 -7.36 -6.32 0.55
C GLN A 54 -6.15 -7.12 0.09
N LEU A 55 -5.60 -7.92 1.00
CA LEU A 55 -4.50 -8.84 0.72
C LEU A 55 -5.08 -10.24 0.68
N ALA A 56 -4.70 -11.04 -0.33
CA ALA A 56 -5.17 -12.41 -0.46
C ALA A 56 -4.00 -13.35 -0.69
N GLN A 57 -3.90 -14.39 0.15
CA GLN A 57 -2.95 -15.47 -0.06
C GLN A 57 -3.72 -16.71 -0.48
N HIS A 58 -3.46 -17.18 -1.71
CA HIS A 58 -4.03 -18.42 -2.23
C HIS A 58 -3.17 -19.59 -1.79
N LEU A 59 -3.75 -20.48 -0.98
CA LEU A 59 -2.99 -21.56 -0.33
C LEU A 59 -2.53 -22.65 -1.31
N ASP A 60 -3.16 -22.75 -2.48
CA ASP A 60 -2.81 -23.68 -3.54
C ASP A 60 -1.83 -23.10 -4.58
N GLN A 61 -1.33 -21.89 -4.35
CA GLN A 61 -0.36 -21.25 -5.23
C GLN A 61 0.97 -21.09 -4.51
N SER A 62 2.05 -21.15 -5.28
CA SER A 62 3.40 -21.00 -4.77
C SER A 62 4.26 -20.21 -5.77
N GLY A 63 5.43 -19.78 -5.32
CA GLY A 63 6.33 -18.99 -6.14
C GLY A 63 6.05 -17.49 -6.04
N PRO A 64 6.90 -16.68 -6.68
CA PRO A 64 6.80 -15.23 -6.60
C PRO A 64 5.57 -14.70 -7.33
N ILE A 65 5.14 -13.51 -6.96
CA ILE A 65 4.07 -12.81 -7.67
C ILE A 65 4.56 -12.47 -9.08
N ASP A 66 3.74 -12.79 -10.07
CA ASP A 66 3.95 -12.33 -11.44
C ASP A 66 3.23 -10.99 -11.59
N HIS A 67 4.00 -9.90 -11.60
CA HIS A 67 3.44 -8.54 -11.65
C HIS A 67 2.89 -8.19 -13.03
N GLY A 68 3.46 -8.76 -14.09
CA GLY A 68 3.07 -8.39 -15.43
C GLY A 68 3.14 -6.86 -15.63
N ASN A 69 2.14 -6.33 -16.35
CA ASN A 69 2.08 -4.88 -16.62
C ASN A 69 0.71 -4.27 -16.28
N ALA A 70 -0.11 -4.97 -15.47
CA ALA A 70 -1.47 -4.52 -15.20
C ALA A 70 -1.55 -3.47 -14.08
N LEU A 71 -0.77 -3.64 -13.02
CA LEU A 71 -0.76 -2.72 -11.89
C LEU A 71 0.53 -1.91 -11.92
N TRP A 72 0.41 -0.59 -11.93
CA TRP A 72 1.57 0.28 -11.87
C TRP A 72 2.09 0.42 -10.44
N LYS A 73 1.23 0.90 -9.55
CA LYS A 73 1.63 1.22 -8.18
C LYS A 73 0.42 1.26 -7.27
N ILE A 74 0.69 1.16 -5.96
CA ILE A 74 -0.31 1.41 -4.92
C ILE A 74 0.01 2.78 -4.33
N TYR A 75 -0.99 3.67 -4.32
CA TYR A 75 -0.85 5.06 -3.90
C TYR A 75 -1.25 5.17 -2.43
N MET A 76 -0.29 5.54 -1.57
CA MET A 76 -0.52 5.70 -0.13
C MET A 76 -0.32 7.15 0.26
N ILE A 77 -1.36 7.75 0.84
CA ILE A 77 -1.28 9.11 1.39
C ILE A 77 -0.80 8.96 2.83
N VAL A 78 0.30 9.62 3.16
CA VAL A 78 0.95 9.53 4.47
C VAL A 78 1.20 10.92 5.04
N ASP A 79 1.25 11.02 6.37
CA ASP A 79 1.51 12.29 7.03
C ASP A 79 3.00 12.65 7.03
N ASP A 80 3.88 11.65 7.01
CA ASP A 80 5.32 11.82 7.10
C ASP A 80 6.02 10.89 6.12
N CYS A 81 6.19 11.37 4.89
CA CYS A 81 6.78 10.59 3.79
C CYS A 81 8.21 10.16 4.13
N VAL A 82 9.03 11.06 4.64
CA VAL A 82 10.42 10.78 5.00
C VAL A 82 10.48 9.72 6.10
N GLY A 83 9.63 9.85 7.12
CA GLY A 83 9.59 8.90 8.24
C GLY A 83 9.14 7.50 7.82
N VAL A 84 8.10 7.40 7.00
CA VAL A 84 7.62 6.09 6.51
C VAL A 84 8.68 5.45 5.62
N HIS A 85 9.28 6.22 4.71
CA HIS A 85 10.35 5.73 3.85
C HIS A 85 11.52 5.21 4.68
N GLN A 86 11.97 5.96 5.68
CA GLN A 86 13.09 5.55 6.54
C GLN A 86 12.76 4.27 7.30
N ARG A 87 11.54 4.16 7.83
CA ARG A 87 11.08 2.97 8.54
C ARG A 87 11.12 1.73 7.64
N ALA A 88 10.70 1.89 6.38
CA ALA A 88 10.75 0.81 5.40
C ALA A 88 12.20 0.39 5.11
N VAL A 89 13.08 1.35 4.85
CA VAL A 89 14.49 1.08 4.57
C VAL A 89 15.17 0.40 5.77
N ASP A 90 14.91 0.88 6.99
CA ASP A 90 15.48 0.29 8.21
C ASP A 90 15.01 -1.16 8.41
N ALA A 91 13.80 -1.47 7.96
CA ALA A 91 13.27 -2.83 8.02
C ALA A 91 13.75 -3.74 6.87
N GLY A 92 14.57 -3.20 5.95
CA GLY A 92 15.17 -3.98 4.86
C GLY A 92 14.39 -3.95 3.55
N PHE A 93 13.38 -3.10 3.42
CA PHE A 93 12.62 -2.97 2.17
C PHE A 93 13.34 -2.03 1.21
N ALA A 94 13.20 -2.33 -0.09
CA ALA A 94 13.90 -1.56 -1.12
C ALA A 94 13.26 -0.19 -1.33
N SER A 95 14.11 0.82 -1.52
CA SER A 95 13.71 2.15 -1.98
C SER A 95 14.02 2.26 -3.47
N THR A 96 13.05 2.65 -4.27
CA THR A 96 13.26 2.88 -5.70
C THR A 96 13.30 4.37 -6.04
N VAL A 97 12.69 5.21 -5.20
CA VAL A 97 12.81 6.67 -5.31
C VAL A 97 12.89 7.25 -3.89
N GLU A 98 13.99 7.93 -3.61
CA GLU A 98 14.17 8.63 -2.34
C GLU A 98 13.15 9.76 -2.20
N PRO A 99 12.81 10.17 -0.94
CA PRO A 99 11.88 11.28 -0.74
C PRO A 99 12.33 12.54 -1.48
N GLN A 100 11.40 13.14 -2.20
CA GLN A 100 11.65 14.37 -2.93
C GLN A 100 10.40 15.22 -3.02
N ARG A 101 10.58 16.53 -2.97
CA ARG A 101 9.53 17.48 -3.21
C ARG A 101 9.29 17.63 -4.71
N LEU A 102 8.03 17.59 -5.13
CA LEU A 102 7.68 17.87 -6.52
C LEU A 102 7.33 19.35 -6.69
N ASP A 103 7.87 19.96 -7.74
CA ASP A 103 7.57 21.36 -8.04
C ASP A 103 6.17 21.56 -8.59
N ARG A 104 5.62 20.52 -9.22
CA ARG A 104 4.33 20.57 -9.90
C ARG A 104 3.16 20.68 -8.94
N TRP A 105 3.24 19.97 -7.82
CA TRP A 105 2.22 19.96 -6.77
C TRP A 105 2.88 20.08 -5.41
N PRO A 106 2.16 20.62 -4.40
CA PRO A 106 2.73 20.72 -3.06
C PRO A 106 2.73 19.36 -2.36
N VAL A 107 3.54 18.43 -2.87
CA VAL A 107 3.65 17.06 -2.33
C VAL A 107 5.11 16.67 -2.18
N THR A 108 5.37 15.82 -1.20
CA THR A 108 6.64 15.09 -1.05
C THR A 108 6.35 13.63 -1.34
N VAL A 109 7.11 13.03 -2.22
CA VAL A 109 6.87 11.64 -2.66
C VAL A 109 8.12 10.78 -2.51
N ALA A 110 7.89 9.49 -2.32
CA ALA A 110 8.92 8.47 -2.32
C ALA A 110 8.32 7.17 -2.84
N PHE A 111 9.16 6.26 -3.30
CA PHE A 111 8.71 4.93 -3.72
C PHE A 111 9.49 3.86 -2.98
N ILE A 112 8.77 2.88 -2.46
CA ILE A 112 9.33 1.67 -1.84
C ILE A 112 8.67 0.45 -2.45
N LEU A 113 9.27 -0.72 -2.22
CA LEU A 113 8.66 -1.99 -2.61
C LEU A 113 8.14 -2.70 -1.36
N ASP A 114 6.95 -3.29 -1.49
CA ASP A 114 6.41 -4.13 -0.43
C ASP A 114 7.09 -5.51 -0.40
N PRO A 115 6.73 -6.43 0.52
CA PRO A 115 7.39 -7.73 0.62
C PRO A 115 7.36 -8.58 -0.66
N ASP A 116 6.35 -8.40 -1.51
CA ASP A 116 6.20 -9.14 -2.77
C ASP A 116 6.64 -8.34 -4.00
N GLY A 117 7.20 -7.14 -3.80
CA GLY A 117 7.69 -6.31 -4.90
C GLY A 117 6.67 -5.38 -5.51
N TYR A 118 5.50 -5.22 -4.90
CA TYR A 118 4.55 -4.19 -5.34
C TYR A 118 5.14 -2.81 -5.09
N SER A 119 5.01 -1.93 -6.08
CA SER A 119 5.49 -0.55 -5.98
C SER A 119 4.51 0.28 -5.16
N ILE A 120 5.01 0.89 -4.10
CA ILE A 120 4.22 1.74 -3.21
C ILE A 120 4.70 3.18 -3.37
N GLU A 121 3.81 4.05 -3.83
CA GLU A 121 4.09 5.49 -3.84
C GLU A 121 3.61 6.10 -2.53
N LEU A 122 4.53 6.65 -1.76
CA LEU A 122 4.24 7.38 -0.53
C LEU A 122 4.05 8.85 -0.92
N VAL A 123 2.92 9.43 -0.57
CA VAL A 123 2.60 10.81 -0.92
C VAL A 123 2.20 11.58 0.34
N GLN A 124 2.97 12.59 0.66
CA GLN A 124 2.67 13.54 1.71
C GLN A 124 2.21 14.85 1.05
N ARG A 125 1.02 15.29 1.41
CA ARG A 125 0.50 16.57 0.92
C ARG A 125 1.04 17.69 1.80
N ASP A 126 1.76 18.64 1.16
CA ASP A 126 2.45 19.73 1.85
C ASP A 126 1.66 21.03 1.81
N GLY A 127 0.46 21.02 1.22
CA GLY A 127 -0.41 22.19 1.07
C GLY A 127 -1.79 21.77 0.63
N GLU A 128 -2.47 22.62 -0.14
CA GLU A 128 -3.78 22.28 -0.68
C GLU A 128 -3.64 21.16 -1.69
N ASP A 129 -4.68 20.33 -1.78
CA ASP A 129 -4.72 19.25 -2.74
C ASP A 129 -4.62 19.78 -4.17
N PRO A 130 -3.87 19.08 -5.05
CA PRO A 130 -3.87 19.45 -6.46
C PRO A 130 -5.27 19.33 -7.07
N PRO A 131 -5.55 20.08 -8.14
CA PRO A 131 -6.86 19.99 -8.81
C PRO A 131 -7.17 18.54 -9.20
N GLY A 132 -8.40 18.09 -8.89
CA GLY A 132 -8.85 16.73 -9.20
C GLY A 132 -8.44 15.66 -8.18
N ALA A 133 -7.72 16.02 -7.12
CA ALA A 133 -7.40 15.10 -6.04
C ALA A 133 -8.54 15.05 -5.02
N ASN A 134 -8.85 13.86 -4.53
CA ASN A 134 -9.87 13.66 -3.50
C ASN A 134 -9.43 12.54 -2.55
#